data_34fafa564d1a86011fc4e80288bd70a7
#
_entry.id   34fafa564d1a86011fc4e80288bd70a7
#
_cell.length_a   1.000
_cell.length_b   1.000
_cell.length_c   1.000
_cell.angle_alpha   90.00
_cell.angle_beta   90.00
_cell.angle_gamma   90.00
#
_symmetry.space_group_name_H-M   'P 1'
#
loop_
_entity.id
_entity.type
_entity.pdbx_description
1 polymer ?
#
loop_
_entity_poly.entity_id
_entity_poly.type
_entity_poly.pdbx_seq_one_letter_code
_entity_poly.pdbx_strand_id
1 'polypeptide(L)'
;HFSARVLGVLGIVSFGFLLFTLATSNPFLRLIPAAVDGSDLNPLLQDFGLIVHPPMLYMGYVGFAVPFAFAIAALLDRDASKPDEVARWLRWTRPWTNVAWGFLTIGIALGSWWAYYELGWGGYWFWDPVENASFMPWLVGTALIHSLAATEKRGVFKSWTLLLAILAFSLSLLGTFLVRSGVLTS
;
A
#
# COMPACT_ATOMS: atom_id res chain seq x y z
N HIS A 1 23.37 0.53 11.99
CA HIS A 1 23.39 1.32 10.75
C HIS A 1 22.25 0.96 9.79
N PHE A 2 21.92 -0.34 9.60
CA PHE A 2 20.87 -0.78 8.67
C PHE A 2 19.47 -0.22 9.03
N SER A 3 19.04 -0.34 10.28
CA SER A 3 17.74 0.21 10.74
C SER A 3 17.62 1.72 10.53
N ALA A 4 18.72 2.47 10.69
CA ALA A 4 18.73 3.91 10.42
C ALA A 4 18.49 4.22 8.92
N ARG A 5 18.99 3.38 8.02
CA ARG A 5 18.71 3.51 6.57
C ARG A 5 17.24 3.21 6.28
N VAL A 6 16.67 2.16 6.87
CA VAL A 6 15.24 1.84 6.72
C VAL A 6 14.38 3.02 7.17
N LEU A 7 14.65 3.56 8.37
CA LEU A 7 13.94 4.74 8.88
C LEU A 7 14.17 5.97 8.01
N GLY A 8 15.38 6.17 7.48
CA GLY A 8 15.67 7.25 6.53
C GLY A 8 14.85 7.15 5.25
N VAL A 9 14.73 5.96 4.66
CA VAL A 9 13.89 5.72 3.47
C VAL A 9 12.41 6.00 3.77
N LEU A 10 11.89 5.50 4.89
CA LEU A 10 10.51 5.78 5.32
C LEU A 10 10.30 7.28 5.56
N GLY A 11 11.29 7.96 6.14
CA GLY A 11 11.26 9.41 6.34
C GLY A 11 11.19 10.19 5.02
N ILE A 12 11.97 9.78 4.01
CA ILE A 12 11.93 10.40 2.66
C ILE A 12 10.57 10.17 2.01
N VAL A 13 10.02 8.96 2.08
CA VAL A 13 8.68 8.65 1.56
C VAL A 13 7.62 9.53 2.25
N SER A 14 7.63 9.59 3.57
CA SER A 14 6.71 10.42 4.36
C SER A 14 6.85 11.91 4.01
N PHE A 15 8.09 12.41 3.90
CA PHE A 15 8.35 13.79 3.51
C PHE A 15 7.78 14.10 2.13
N GLY A 16 7.97 13.21 1.15
CA GLY A 16 7.43 13.37 -0.20
C GLY A 16 5.91 13.49 -0.21
N PHE A 17 5.20 12.63 0.55
CA PHE A 17 3.74 12.67 0.66
C PHE A 17 3.25 13.95 1.37
N LEU A 18 3.91 14.36 2.45
CA LEU A 18 3.54 15.59 3.16
C LEU A 18 3.76 16.83 2.27
N LEU A 19 4.87 16.88 1.56
CA LEU A 19 5.15 17.97 0.62
C LEU A 19 4.12 18.01 -0.51
N PHE A 20 3.78 16.86 -1.08
CA PHE A 20 2.73 16.74 -2.10
C PHE A 20 1.38 17.23 -1.56
N THR A 21 0.98 16.79 -0.38
CA THR A 21 -0.28 17.21 0.27
C THR A 21 -0.33 18.71 0.47
N LEU A 22 0.74 19.32 0.98
CA LEU A 22 0.79 20.76 1.21
C LEU A 22 0.80 21.59 -0.09
N ALA A 23 1.47 21.07 -1.14
CA ALA A 23 1.59 21.78 -2.41
C ALA A 23 0.34 21.69 -3.29
N THR A 24 -0.37 20.55 -3.27
CA THR A 24 -1.46 20.27 -4.21
C THR A 24 -2.86 20.20 -3.57
N SER A 25 -2.94 19.82 -2.31
CA SER A 25 -4.21 19.54 -1.60
C SER A 25 -4.14 20.01 -0.15
N ASN A 26 -3.66 21.22 0.06
CA ASN A 26 -3.41 21.76 1.40
C ASN A 26 -4.70 21.74 2.25
N PRO A 27 -4.79 20.92 3.31
CA PRO A 27 -5.98 20.81 4.15
C PRO A 27 -6.22 22.04 5.02
N PHE A 28 -5.25 22.97 5.11
CA PHE A 28 -5.36 24.21 5.87
C PHE A 28 -5.86 25.38 5.02
N LEU A 29 -6.11 25.21 3.72
CA LEU A 29 -6.71 26.24 2.88
C LEU A 29 -8.13 26.51 3.35
N ARG A 30 -8.44 27.81 3.48
CA ARG A 30 -9.77 28.29 3.87
C ARG A 30 -10.50 28.85 2.67
N LEU A 31 -11.78 28.55 2.58
CA LEU A 31 -12.67 29.17 1.59
C LEU A 31 -13.02 30.58 2.05
N ILE A 32 -13.02 31.54 1.12
CA ILE A 32 -13.43 32.94 1.37
C ILE A 32 -14.42 33.31 0.27
N PRO A 33 -15.71 33.53 0.62
CA PRO A 33 -16.33 33.42 1.95
C PRO A 33 -16.39 31.97 2.45
N ALA A 34 -16.37 31.79 3.77
CA ALA A 34 -16.54 30.47 4.38
C ALA A 34 -17.96 29.95 4.07
N ALA A 35 -18.08 28.63 3.92
CA ALA A 35 -19.38 27.97 3.80
C ALA A 35 -20.22 28.25 5.08
N VAL A 36 -21.53 28.50 4.90
CA VAL A 36 -22.45 28.76 6.03
C VAL A 36 -22.63 27.52 6.88
N ASP A 37 -22.62 26.34 6.24
CA ASP A 37 -22.74 25.04 6.88
C ASP A 37 -21.95 23.98 6.12
N GLY A 38 -21.73 22.82 6.74
CA GLY A 38 -21.12 21.67 6.09
C GLY A 38 -22.10 20.95 5.16
N SER A 39 -21.55 20.13 4.25
CA SER A 39 -22.32 19.22 3.42
C SER A 39 -22.41 17.86 4.09
N ASP A 40 -23.62 17.30 4.16
CA ASP A 40 -23.81 15.92 4.59
C ASP A 40 -23.15 14.93 3.63
N LEU A 41 -22.76 13.80 4.17
CA LEU A 41 -22.23 12.69 3.38
C LEU A 41 -23.34 12.11 2.48
N ASN A 42 -23.01 11.74 1.24
CA ASN A 42 -23.93 11.03 0.35
C ASN A 42 -24.55 9.82 1.08
N PRO A 43 -25.88 9.62 1.02
CA PRO A 43 -26.55 8.50 1.70
C PRO A 43 -25.93 7.13 1.42
N LEU A 44 -25.48 6.84 0.19
CA LEU A 44 -24.78 5.61 -0.17
C LEU A 44 -23.43 5.43 0.56
N LEU A 45 -22.87 6.50 1.06
CA LEU A 45 -21.62 6.49 1.82
C LEU A 45 -21.85 6.41 3.34
N GLN A 46 -23.11 6.53 3.81
CA GLN A 46 -23.49 6.43 5.22
C GLN A 46 -23.68 4.97 5.65
N ASP A 47 -22.64 4.18 5.45
CA ASP A 47 -22.62 2.73 5.66
C ASP A 47 -21.42 2.29 6.48
N PHE A 48 -21.58 1.18 7.21
CA PHE A 48 -20.50 0.58 7.99
C PHE A 48 -19.31 0.17 7.12
N GLY A 49 -19.56 -0.27 5.88
CA GLY A 49 -18.53 -0.62 4.91
C GLY A 49 -17.59 0.54 4.63
N LEU A 50 -18.11 1.77 4.49
CA LEU A 50 -17.28 2.96 4.30
C LEU A 50 -16.40 3.28 5.52
N ILE A 51 -16.84 2.93 6.73
CA ILE A 51 -16.06 3.18 7.95
C ILE A 51 -14.87 2.21 8.04
N VAL A 52 -15.08 0.95 7.71
CA VAL A 52 -14.10 -0.13 7.96
C VAL A 52 -13.23 -0.45 6.76
N HIS A 53 -13.80 -0.49 5.55
CA HIS A 53 -13.08 -0.85 4.33
C HIS A 53 -11.86 0.06 4.04
N PRO A 54 -11.98 1.40 3.97
CA PRO A 54 -10.86 2.23 3.59
C PRO A 54 -9.67 2.16 4.55
N PRO A 55 -9.83 2.18 5.88
CA PRO A 55 -8.70 2.00 6.79
C PRO A 55 -7.96 0.68 6.58
N MET A 56 -8.68 -0.43 6.38
CA MET A 56 -8.07 -1.74 6.13
C MET A 56 -7.28 -1.74 4.83
N LEU A 57 -7.87 -1.20 3.76
CA LEU A 57 -7.22 -1.09 2.45
C LEU A 57 -5.94 -0.25 2.54
N TYR A 58 -6.02 0.95 3.14
CA TYR A 58 -4.87 1.85 3.24
C TYR A 58 -3.76 1.29 4.13
N MET A 59 -4.07 0.57 5.20
CA MET A 59 -3.04 -0.11 6.00
C MET A 59 -2.27 -1.15 5.18
N GLY A 60 -2.92 -1.79 4.21
CA GLY A 60 -2.25 -2.66 3.25
C GLY A 60 -1.35 -1.88 2.28
N TYR A 61 -1.88 -0.83 1.65
CA TYR A 61 -1.13 0.01 0.71
C TYR A 61 0.11 0.63 1.36
N VAL A 62 -0.08 1.35 2.46
CA VAL A 62 1.01 2.02 3.20
C VAL A 62 1.94 0.99 3.83
N GLY A 63 1.40 -0.14 4.27
CA GLY A 63 2.17 -1.22 4.86
C GLY A 63 3.27 -1.75 3.94
N PHE A 64 3.07 -1.75 2.63
CA PHE A 64 4.11 -2.14 1.66
C PHE A 64 5.28 -1.15 1.55
N ALA A 65 5.16 0.07 2.11
CA ALA A 65 6.31 0.96 2.24
C ALA A 65 7.40 0.39 3.15
N VAL A 66 7.04 -0.48 4.11
CA VAL A 66 8.02 -1.10 5.01
C VAL A 66 8.92 -2.10 4.28
N PRO A 67 8.41 -3.15 3.61
CA PRO A 67 9.26 -4.04 2.81
C PRO A 67 10.01 -3.30 1.70
N PHE A 68 9.42 -2.26 1.08
CA PHE A 68 10.13 -1.38 0.16
C PHE A 68 11.34 -0.71 0.83
N ALA A 69 11.17 -0.12 2.01
CA ALA A 69 12.24 0.55 2.72
C ALA A 69 13.36 -0.44 3.12
N PHE A 70 13.03 -1.66 3.49
CA PHE A 70 14.00 -2.72 3.73
C PHE A 70 14.78 -3.08 2.46
N ALA A 71 14.09 -3.20 1.32
CA ALA A 71 14.71 -3.50 0.03
C ALA A 71 15.69 -2.40 -0.40
N ILE A 72 15.27 -1.13 -0.31
CA ILE A 72 16.14 0.02 -0.64
C ILE A 72 17.34 0.09 0.32
N ALA A 73 17.11 -0.10 1.63
CA ALA A 73 18.19 -0.11 2.61
C ALA A 73 19.21 -1.24 2.32
N ALA A 74 18.73 -2.42 1.88
CA ALA A 74 19.59 -3.52 1.49
C ALA A 74 20.40 -3.21 0.23
N LEU A 75 19.83 -2.53 -0.76
CA LEU A 75 20.54 -2.10 -1.96
C LEU A 75 21.60 -1.02 -1.65
N LEU A 76 21.36 -0.17 -0.67
CA LEU A 76 22.31 0.87 -0.24
C LEU A 76 23.38 0.34 0.72
N ASP A 77 23.25 -0.88 1.20
CA ASP A 77 24.22 -1.47 2.12
C ASP A 77 25.17 -2.42 1.41
N ARG A 78 26.45 -2.07 1.38
CA ARG A 78 27.51 -2.90 0.78
C ARG A 78 27.65 -4.28 1.46
N ASP A 79 27.29 -4.35 2.74
CA ASP A 79 27.37 -5.57 3.54
C ASP A 79 26.09 -6.40 3.49
N ALA A 80 24.98 -5.87 2.95
CA ALA A 80 23.68 -6.54 2.92
C ALA A 80 23.66 -7.85 2.10
N SER A 81 24.65 -8.06 1.23
CA SER A 81 24.82 -9.31 0.46
C SER A 81 25.44 -10.46 1.27
N LYS A 82 26.02 -10.17 2.44
CA LYS A 82 26.56 -11.19 3.35
C LYS A 82 25.43 -12.12 3.84
N PRO A 83 25.64 -13.45 3.90
CA PRO A 83 24.58 -14.41 4.25
C PRO A 83 23.84 -14.08 5.56
N ASP A 84 24.57 -13.69 6.59
CA ASP A 84 24.00 -13.37 7.90
C ASP A 84 23.15 -12.10 7.89
N GLU A 85 23.56 -11.09 7.12
CA GLU A 85 22.80 -9.85 6.96
C GLU A 85 21.54 -10.10 6.11
N VAL A 86 21.65 -10.89 5.05
CA VAL A 86 20.48 -11.31 4.25
C VAL A 86 19.46 -12.02 5.13
N ALA A 87 19.88 -13.00 5.92
CA ALA A 87 18.99 -13.74 6.82
C ALA A 87 18.34 -12.83 7.87
N ARG A 88 19.05 -11.79 8.31
CA ARG A 88 18.56 -10.82 9.30
C ARG A 88 17.48 -9.92 8.72
N TRP A 89 17.74 -9.25 7.59
CA TRP A 89 16.75 -8.33 7.03
C TRP A 89 15.52 -9.07 6.47
N LEU A 90 15.66 -10.29 5.95
CA LEU A 90 14.53 -11.13 5.53
C LEU A 90 13.59 -11.45 6.70
N ARG A 91 14.15 -11.87 7.85
CA ARG A 91 13.36 -12.15 9.06
C ARG A 91 12.60 -10.92 9.57
N TRP A 92 13.17 -9.73 9.42
CA TRP A 92 12.53 -8.49 9.82
C TRP A 92 11.48 -8.00 8.81
N THR A 93 11.71 -8.20 7.52
CA THR A 93 10.78 -7.80 6.46
C THR A 93 9.51 -8.66 6.42
N ARG A 94 9.66 -9.96 6.65
CA ARG A 94 8.58 -10.93 6.49
C ARG A 94 7.31 -10.63 7.31
N PRO A 95 7.37 -10.37 8.63
CA PRO A 95 6.16 -10.08 9.40
C PRO A 95 5.43 -8.84 8.89
N TRP A 96 6.15 -7.79 8.52
CA TRP A 96 5.55 -6.57 7.97
C TRP A 96 4.88 -6.81 6.62
N THR A 97 5.50 -7.61 5.76
CA THR A 97 4.91 -8.00 4.48
C THR A 97 3.61 -8.79 4.69
N ASN A 98 3.60 -9.74 5.60
CA ASN A 98 2.42 -10.55 5.92
C ASN A 98 1.28 -9.68 6.48
N VAL A 99 1.60 -8.75 7.36
CA VAL A 99 0.62 -7.81 7.94
C VAL A 99 0.04 -6.89 6.85
N ALA A 100 0.88 -6.30 6.01
CA ALA A 100 0.44 -5.45 4.91
C ALA A 100 -0.46 -6.21 3.93
N TRP A 101 -0.05 -7.41 3.53
CA TRP A 101 -0.83 -8.27 2.65
C TRP A 101 -2.17 -8.70 3.28
N GLY A 102 -2.16 -9.04 4.58
CA GLY A 102 -3.36 -9.39 5.31
C GLY A 102 -4.37 -8.24 5.36
N PHE A 103 -3.94 -7.04 5.69
CA PHE A 103 -4.78 -5.84 5.66
C PHE A 103 -5.31 -5.53 4.27
N LEU A 104 -4.48 -5.66 3.24
CA LEU A 104 -4.93 -5.46 1.86
C LEU A 104 -5.96 -6.51 1.45
N THR A 105 -5.78 -7.77 1.84
CA THR A 105 -6.75 -8.85 1.60
C THR A 105 -8.10 -8.55 2.23
N ILE A 106 -8.10 -8.16 3.51
CA ILE A 106 -9.33 -7.79 4.24
C ILE A 106 -9.96 -6.55 3.59
N GLY A 107 -9.14 -5.54 3.25
CA GLY A 107 -9.60 -4.33 2.61
C GLY A 107 -10.29 -4.60 1.27
N ILE A 108 -9.69 -5.41 0.40
CA ILE A 108 -10.28 -5.81 -0.88
C ILE A 108 -11.60 -6.57 -0.66
N ALA A 109 -11.61 -7.55 0.25
CA ALA A 109 -12.79 -8.35 0.53
C ALA A 109 -13.96 -7.49 1.06
N LEU A 110 -13.69 -6.57 1.98
CA LEU A 110 -14.70 -5.66 2.52
C LEU A 110 -15.21 -4.67 1.47
N GLY A 111 -14.34 -4.17 0.59
CA GLY A 111 -14.72 -3.27 -0.50
C GLY A 111 -15.63 -3.94 -1.52
N SER A 112 -15.30 -5.18 -1.90
CA SER A 112 -16.12 -5.98 -2.78
C SER A 112 -17.49 -6.31 -2.16
N TRP A 113 -17.50 -6.63 -0.88
CA TRP A 113 -18.74 -6.89 -0.15
C TRP A 113 -19.62 -5.63 -0.08
N TRP A 114 -19.05 -4.47 0.26
CA TRP A 114 -19.75 -3.19 0.28
C TRP A 114 -20.31 -2.81 -1.10
N ALA A 115 -19.53 -2.96 -2.17
CA ALA A 115 -19.98 -2.73 -3.53
C ALA A 115 -21.16 -3.63 -3.90
N TYR A 116 -21.14 -4.88 -3.46
CA TYR A 116 -22.20 -5.85 -3.75
C TYR A 116 -23.55 -5.48 -3.15
N TYR A 117 -23.60 -5.13 -1.86
CA TYR A 117 -24.91 -4.91 -1.21
C TYR A 117 -25.37 -3.44 -1.25
N GLU A 118 -24.44 -2.48 -1.26
CA GLU A 118 -24.78 -1.06 -1.17
C GLU A 118 -24.85 -0.39 -2.54
N LEU A 119 -23.90 -0.64 -3.42
CA LEU A 119 -23.84 0.00 -4.74
C LEU A 119 -24.73 -0.69 -5.77
N GLY A 120 -25.29 -1.84 -5.48
CA GLY A 120 -26.24 -2.53 -6.36
C GLY A 120 -25.65 -3.03 -7.68
N TRP A 121 -24.35 -3.26 -7.72
CA TRP A 121 -23.68 -3.70 -8.95
C TRP A 121 -24.02 -5.13 -9.38
N GLY A 122 -24.74 -5.89 -8.55
CA GLY A 122 -25.25 -7.23 -8.88
C GLY A 122 -24.23 -8.36 -8.79
N GLY A 123 -23.00 -8.11 -8.39
CA GLY A 123 -21.96 -9.11 -8.21
C GLY A 123 -20.88 -8.65 -7.24
N TYR A 124 -20.01 -9.58 -6.87
CA TYR A 124 -18.97 -9.35 -5.87
C TYR A 124 -17.69 -8.74 -6.47
N TRP A 125 -17.42 -8.95 -7.74
CA TRP A 125 -16.22 -8.46 -8.44
C TRP A 125 -16.54 -8.13 -9.91
N PHE A 126 -16.19 -6.95 -10.36
CA PHE A 126 -16.53 -6.41 -11.68
C PHE A 126 -15.35 -6.09 -12.57
N TRP A 127 -14.13 -6.33 -12.09
CA TRP A 127 -12.93 -5.90 -12.80
C TRP A 127 -12.89 -4.39 -13.05
N ASP A 128 -13.52 -3.63 -12.18
CA ASP A 128 -13.50 -2.18 -12.22
C ASP A 128 -12.06 -1.66 -12.07
N PRO A 129 -11.70 -0.51 -12.66
CA PRO A 129 -10.37 0.07 -12.52
C PRO A 129 -9.91 0.25 -11.06
N VAL A 130 -10.81 0.59 -10.15
CA VAL A 130 -10.50 0.75 -8.72
C VAL A 130 -10.20 -0.60 -8.06
N GLU A 131 -10.99 -1.62 -8.36
CA GLU A 131 -10.75 -2.99 -7.89
C GLU A 131 -9.40 -3.50 -8.40
N ASN A 132 -9.13 -3.36 -9.69
CA ASN A 132 -7.88 -3.78 -10.31
C ASN A 132 -6.67 -3.03 -9.74
N ALA A 133 -6.82 -1.73 -9.42
CA ALA A 133 -5.78 -0.94 -8.80
C ALA A 133 -5.34 -1.52 -7.45
N SER A 134 -6.27 -2.05 -6.65
CA SER A 134 -5.98 -2.70 -5.39
C SER A 134 -5.44 -4.13 -5.57
N PHE A 135 -5.86 -4.81 -6.61
CA PHE A 135 -5.48 -6.19 -6.89
C PHE A 135 -4.03 -6.34 -7.36
N MET A 136 -3.50 -5.34 -8.11
CA MET A 136 -2.11 -5.36 -8.58
C MET A 136 -1.08 -5.52 -7.43
N PRO A 137 -1.04 -4.66 -6.40
CA PRO A 137 -0.10 -4.81 -5.30
C PRO A 137 -0.38 -6.07 -4.46
N TRP A 138 -1.63 -6.54 -4.40
CA TRP A 138 -1.98 -7.79 -3.73
C TRP A 138 -1.33 -9.01 -4.40
N LEU A 139 -1.39 -9.10 -5.74
CA LEU A 139 -0.76 -10.17 -6.51
C LEU A 139 0.77 -10.18 -6.31
N VAL A 140 1.39 -9.01 -6.42
CA VAL A 140 2.84 -8.89 -6.23
C VAL A 140 3.23 -9.14 -4.76
N GLY A 141 2.41 -8.72 -3.82
CA GLY A 141 2.56 -9.02 -2.39
C GLY A 141 2.51 -10.52 -2.12
N THR A 142 1.60 -11.25 -2.79
CA THR A 142 1.53 -12.72 -2.72
C THR A 142 2.83 -13.35 -3.21
N ALA A 143 3.33 -12.92 -4.37
CA ALA A 143 4.60 -13.38 -4.91
C ALA A 143 5.77 -13.05 -3.96
N LEU A 144 5.76 -11.86 -3.35
CA LEU A 144 6.76 -11.43 -2.38
C LEU A 144 6.80 -12.34 -1.14
N ILE A 145 5.66 -12.70 -0.56
CA ILE A 145 5.58 -13.61 0.59
C ILE A 145 6.25 -14.95 0.27
N HIS A 146 5.96 -15.51 -0.89
CA HIS A 146 6.55 -16.78 -1.33
C HIS A 146 8.06 -16.65 -1.60
N SER A 147 8.46 -15.55 -2.24
CA SER A 147 9.88 -15.28 -2.53
C SER A 147 10.68 -15.06 -1.23
N LEU A 148 10.13 -14.33 -0.25
CA LEU A 148 10.73 -14.16 1.09
C LEU A 148 10.94 -15.51 1.76
N ALA A 149 9.93 -16.38 1.76
CA ALA A 149 10.01 -17.70 2.36
C ALA A 149 11.05 -18.61 1.66
N ALA A 150 11.14 -18.57 0.33
CA ALA A 150 12.12 -19.32 -0.45
C ALA A 150 13.54 -18.80 -0.20
N THR A 151 13.72 -17.48 -0.18
CA THR A 151 15.02 -16.84 0.07
C THR A 151 15.51 -17.14 1.49
N GLU A 152 14.62 -17.05 2.49
CA GLU A 152 14.96 -17.35 3.88
C GLU A 152 15.39 -18.81 4.09
N LYS A 153 14.64 -19.75 3.50
CA LYS A 153 14.87 -21.19 3.71
C LYS A 153 15.96 -21.78 2.84
N ARG A 154 16.11 -21.28 1.61
CA ARG A 154 16.96 -21.90 0.58
C ARG A 154 18.08 -20.99 0.05
N GLY A 155 18.09 -19.70 0.43
CA GLY A 155 19.08 -18.73 -0.05
C GLY A 155 18.94 -18.35 -1.53
N VAL A 156 17.83 -18.73 -2.18
CA VAL A 156 17.57 -18.47 -3.61
C VAL A 156 16.70 -17.22 -3.80
N PHE A 157 16.65 -16.66 -5.01
CA PHE A 157 15.78 -15.55 -5.42
C PHE A 157 16.00 -14.20 -4.70
N LYS A 158 17.17 -13.93 -4.14
CA LYS A 158 17.48 -12.67 -3.41
C LYS A 158 17.14 -11.42 -4.22
N SER A 159 17.64 -11.31 -5.45
CA SER A 159 17.38 -10.17 -6.32
C SER A 159 15.90 -10.04 -6.69
N TRP A 160 15.24 -11.19 -6.89
CA TRP A 160 13.82 -11.24 -7.18
C TRP A 160 12.97 -10.77 -5.99
N THR A 161 13.34 -11.17 -4.77
CA THR A 161 12.69 -10.71 -3.54
C THR A 161 12.80 -9.19 -3.37
N LEU A 162 13.98 -8.61 -3.63
CA LEU A 162 14.16 -7.16 -3.60
C LEU A 162 13.29 -6.47 -4.65
N LEU A 163 13.27 -6.98 -5.88
CA LEU A 163 12.45 -6.43 -6.95
C LEU A 163 10.96 -6.48 -6.61
N LEU A 164 10.46 -7.60 -6.10
CA LEU A 164 9.05 -7.74 -5.70
C LEU A 164 8.67 -6.80 -4.55
N ALA A 165 9.56 -6.56 -3.58
CA ALA A 165 9.32 -5.61 -2.51
C ALA A 165 9.21 -4.16 -3.03
N ILE A 166 10.05 -3.79 -4.00
CA ILE A 166 9.97 -2.49 -4.66
C ILE A 166 8.70 -2.37 -5.49
N LEU A 167 8.36 -3.40 -6.27
CA LEU A 167 7.18 -3.41 -7.13
C LEU A 167 5.87 -3.36 -6.33
N ALA A 168 5.76 -4.07 -5.20
CA ALA A 168 4.55 -4.07 -4.39
C ALA A 168 4.16 -2.65 -3.95
N PHE A 169 5.11 -1.88 -3.44
CA PHE A 169 4.88 -0.48 -3.06
C PHE A 169 4.69 0.43 -4.28
N SER A 170 5.49 0.28 -5.33
CA SER A 170 5.35 1.08 -6.54
C SER A 170 3.98 0.90 -7.21
N LEU A 171 3.44 -0.31 -7.22
CA LEU A 171 2.10 -0.59 -7.73
C LEU A 171 1.00 -0.05 -6.81
N SER A 172 1.23 0.02 -5.48
CA SER A 172 0.32 0.71 -4.56
C SER A 172 0.23 2.21 -4.89
N LEU A 173 1.38 2.85 -5.17
CA LEU A 173 1.42 4.26 -5.60
C LEU A 173 0.75 4.46 -6.97
N LEU A 174 1.04 3.58 -7.93
CA LEU A 174 0.41 3.62 -9.25
C LEU A 174 -1.11 3.44 -9.13
N GLY A 175 -1.58 2.48 -8.33
CA GLY A 175 -3.00 2.26 -8.07
C GLY A 175 -3.66 3.51 -7.47
N THR A 176 -3.04 4.13 -6.49
CA THR A 176 -3.52 5.39 -5.89
C THR A 176 -3.60 6.51 -6.94
N PHE A 177 -2.58 6.65 -7.77
CA PHE A 177 -2.58 7.62 -8.87
C PHE A 177 -3.73 7.36 -9.85
N LEU A 178 -3.90 6.13 -10.33
CA LEU A 178 -4.95 5.77 -11.29
C LEU A 178 -6.36 6.09 -10.77
N VAL A 179 -6.61 5.82 -9.47
CA VAL A 179 -7.92 6.04 -8.84
C VAL A 179 -8.20 7.51 -8.55
N ARG A 180 -7.16 8.31 -8.25
CA ARG A 180 -7.33 9.70 -7.77
C ARG A 180 -7.04 10.77 -8.80
N SER A 181 -6.37 10.45 -9.90
CA SER A 181 -5.99 11.41 -10.95
C SER A 181 -7.14 11.80 -11.89
N GLY A 182 -8.26 11.07 -11.86
CA GLY A 182 -9.35 11.24 -12.82
C GLY A 182 -9.04 10.69 -14.23
N VAL A 183 -7.91 10.00 -14.41
CA VAL A 183 -7.57 9.33 -15.69
C VAL A 183 -8.50 8.15 -15.96
N LEU A 184 -8.89 7.45 -14.90
CA LEU A 184 -9.86 6.36 -14.97
C LEU A 184 -11.13 6.78 -14.22
N THR A 185 -12.26 6.57 -14.84
CA THR A 185 -13.60 6.74 -14.25
C THR A 185 -14.19 5.39 -13.89
N SER A 186 -14.72 5.29 -12.69
CA SER A 186 -15.49 4.12 -12.26
C SER A 186 -16.83 4.56 -11.67
#